data_19a6721ae9e92986882767ba6450c4d8
#
_entry.id   19a6721ae9e92986882767ba6450c4d8
#
_cell.length_a   1.000
_cell.length_b   1.000
_cell.length_c   1.000
_cell.angle_alpha   90.00
_cell.angle_beta   90.00
_cell.angle_gamma   90.00
#
_symmetry.space_group_name_H-M   'P 1'
#
loop_
_entity.id
_entity.type
_entity.pdbx_description
1 polymer ?
#
loop_
_entity_poly.entity_id
_entity_poly.type
_entity_poly.pdbx_seq_one_letter_code
_entity_poly.pdbx_strand_id
1 'polypeptide(L)'
;MKNELNFLEELFQTIEKKSRSKDNKSYTKQLLKKGKNAIAQKVGEESSELIIDYLNGSKKRTIEEACDLIYHLFVLLYSKKIKLEDIKKELKKRQNVRR
;
A
#
# COMPACT_ATOMS: atom_id res chain seq x y z
N MET A 1 5.39 -21.65 13.30
CA MET A 1 5.53 -20.28 13.78
C MET A 1 5.38 -19.31 12.61
N LYS A 2 4.59 -18.29 12.79
CA LYS A 2 4.36 -17.32 11.73
C LYS A 2 5.58 -16.43 11.55
N ASN A 3 6.00 -16.24 10.31
CA ASN A 3 7.02 -15.27 9.98
C ASN A 3 6.38 -13.88 9.97
N GLU A 4 6.98 -12.94 10.69
CA GLU A 4 6.42 -11.59 10.79
C GLU A 4 6.37 -10.86 9.45
N LEU A 5 7.24 -11.23 8.50
CA LEU A 5 7.18 -10.68 7.15
C LEU A 5 5.88 -11.02 6.44
N ASN A 6 5.19 -12.09 6.89
CA ASN A 6 3.87 -12.43 6.34
C ASN A 6 2.82 -11.39 6.69
N PHE A 7 3.11 -10.48 7.60
CA PHE A 7 2.15 -9.43 7.95
C PHE A 7 1.78 -8.57 6.74
N LEU A 8 2.74 -8.30 5.85
CA LEU A 8 2.45 -7.52 4.65
C LEU A 8 1.48 -8.27 3.73
N GLU A 9 1.63 -9.60 3.63
CA GLU A 9 0.68 -10.41 2.87
C GLU A 9 -0.69 -10.39 3.52
N GLU A 10 -0.75 -10.44 4.85
CA GLU A 10 -2.01 -10.35 5.57
C GLU A 10 -2.69 -9.01 5.36
N LEU A 11 -1.90 -7.93 5.35
CA LEU A 11 -2.43 -6.59 5.07
C LEU A 11 -3.04 -6.55 3.68
N PHE A 12 -2.35 -7.09 2.69
CA PHE A 12 -2.86 -7.13 1.32
C PHE A 12 -4.16 -7.92 1.25
N GLN A 13 -4.23 -9.07 1.92
CA GLN A 13 -5.45 -9.88 1.98
C GLN A 13 -6.58 -9.13 2.67
N THR A 14 -6.27 -8.34 3.69
CA THR A 14 -7.28 -7.52 4.37
C THR A 14 -7.91 -6.53 3.40
N ILE A 15 -7.11 -5.91 2.54
CA ILE A 15 -7.60 -4.99 1.53
C ILE A 15 -8.55 -5.72 0.56
N GLU A 16 -8.17 -6.91 0.13
CA GLU A 16 -9.03 -7.73 -0.73
C GLU A 16 -10.38 -8.02 -0.07
N LYS A 17 -10.35 -8.40 1.21
CA LYS A 17 -11.57 -8.69 1.96
C LYS A 17 -12.45 -7.46 2.09
N LYS A 18 -11.86 -6.31 2.38
CA LYS A 18 -12.61 -5.07 2.51
C LYS A 18 -13.26 -4.66 1.20
N SER A 19 -12.61 -4.92 0.08
CA SER A 19 -13.16 -4.60 -1.24
C SER A 19 -14.45 -5.38 -1.52
N ARG A 20 -14.57 -6.56 -0.96
CA ARG A 20 -15.73 -7.44 -1.16
C ARG A 20 -16.73 -7.38 0.00
N SER A 21 -16.42 -6.59 1.01
CA SER A 21 -17.27 -6.44 2.20
C SER A 21 -18.60 -5.78 1.84
N LYS A 22 -19.62 -6.11 2.61
CA LYS A 22 -20.92 -5.45 2.50
C LYS A 22 -20.96 -4.15 3.29
N ASP A 23 -19.89 -3.86 4.06
CA ASP A 23 -19.81 -2.64 4.86
C ASP A 23 -19.49 -1.45 3.96
N ASN A 24 -20.50 -0.66 3.65
CA ASN A 24 -20.34 0.51 2.79
C ASN A 24 -19.56 1.64 3.47
N LYS A 25 -19.26 1.51 4.76
CA LYS A 25 -18.47 2.51 5.49
C LYS A 25 -16.98 2.25 5.40
N SER A 26 -16.57 1.11 4.83
CA SER A 26 -15.16 0.80 4.67
C SER A 26 -14.46 1.84 3.80
N TYR A 27 -13.41 2.47 4.34
CA TYR A 27 -12.61 3.44 3.58
C TYR A 27 -12.03 2.82 2.31
N THR A 28 -11.49 1.62 2.43
CA THR A 28 -10.91 0.91 1.28
C THR A 28 -11.94 0.70 0.19
N LYS A 29 -13.13 0.24 0.57
CA LYS A 29 -14.20 0.01 -0.40
C LYS A 29 -14.63 1.30 -1.08
N GLN A 30 -14.77 2.38 -0.30
CA GLN A 30 -15.15 3.68 -0.84
C GLN A 30 -14.12 4.21 -1.82
N LEU A 31 -12.83 4.07 -1.47
CA LEU A 31 -11.75 4.53 -2.32
C LEU A 31 -11.71 3.75 -3.63
N LEU A 32 -11.88 2.42 -3.56
CA LEU A 32 -11.94 1.59 -4.76
C LEU A 32 -13.10 1.98 -5.66
N LYS A 33 -14.24 2.32 -5.06
CA LYS A 33 -15.41 2.77 -5.81
C LYS A 33 -15.17 4.08 -6.55
N LYS A 34 -14.41 4.99 -5.96
CA LYS A 34 -14.08 6.25 -6.61
C LYS A 34 -13.23 6.08 -7.85
N GLY A 35 -12.50 4.97 -7.92
CA GLY A 35 -11.77 4.62 -9.12
C GLY A 35 -10.31 5.02 -9.12
N LYS A 36 -9.66 4.71 -10.23
CA LYS A 36 -8.20 4.78 -10.31
C LYS A 36 -7.63 6.20 -10.16
N ASN A 37 -8.36 7.22 -10.61
CA ASN A 37 -7.84 8.59 -10.48
C ASN A 37 -7.77 9.02 -9.01
N ALA A 38 -8.79 8.68 -8.23
CA ALA A 38 -8.80 8.97 -6.80
C ALA A 38 -7.70 8.19 -6.06
N ILE A 39 -7.51 6.93 -6.44
CA ILE A 39 -6.46 6.09 -5.86
C ILE A 39 -5.09 6.67 -6.18
N ALA A 40 -4.86 7.04 -7.44
CA ALA A 40 -3.58 7.64 -7.86
C ALA A 40 -3.32 8.93 -7.10
N GLN A 41 -4.35 9.75 -6.93
CA GLN A 41 -4.23 11.01 -6.18
C GLN A 41 -3.80 10.75 -4.73
N LYS A 42 -4.38 9.74 -4.08
CA LYS A 42 -4.01 9.42 -2.69
C LYS A 42 -2.56 8.97 -2.61
N VAL A 43 -2.11 8.13 -3.53
CA VAL A 43 -0.70 7.70 -3.52
C VAL A 43 0.22 8.89 -3.72
N GLY A 44 -0.14 9.82 -4.61
CA GLY A 44 0.64 11.03 -4.81
C GLY A 44 0.69 11.89 -3.56
N GLU A 45 -0.45 12.10 -2.90
CA GLU A 45 -0.52 12.90 -1.68
C GLU A 45 0.32 12.28 -0.56
N GLU A 46 0.17 10.97 -0.33
CA GLU A 46 0.92 10.30 0.73
C GLU A 46 2.42 10.29 0.44
N SER A 47 2.80 10.16 -0.82
CA SER A 47 4.21 10.24 -1.21
C SER A 47 4.80 11.61 -0.90
N SER A 48 4.06 12.68 -1.22
CA SER A 48 4.49 14.05 -0.94
C SER A 48 4.62 14.30 0.57
N GLU A 49 3.66 13.83 1.34
CA GLU A 49 3.69 13.99 2.80
C GLU A 49 4.87 13.24 3.41
N LEU A 50 5.16 12.04 2.92
CA LEU A 50 6.31 11.29 3.39
C LEU A 50 7.61 12.03 3.12
N ILE A 51 7.76 12.61 1.93
CA ILE A 51 8.96 13.36 1.58
C ILE A 51 9.12 14.58 2.49
N ILE A 52 8.04 15.31 2.73
CA ILE A 52 8.06 16.49 3.59
C ILE A 52 8.46 16.11 5.02
N ASP A 53 7.88 15.06 5.56
CA ASP A 53 8.19 14.63 6.93
C ASP A 53 9.59 14.04 7.03
N TYR A 54 10.06 13.39 5.98
CA TYR A 54 11.44 12.89 5.95
C TYR A 54 12.44 14.04 6.03
N LEU A 55 12.17 15.12 5.31
CA LEU A 55 13.09 16.26 5.28
C LEU A 55 12.99 17.17 6.50
N ASN A 56 11.78 17.39 7.01
CA ASN A 56 11.55 18.42 8.02
C ASN A 56 10.78 17.95 9.26
N GLY A 57 10.25 16.76 9.24
CA GLY A 57 9.42 16.23 10.32
C GLY A 57 10.19 15.32 11.25
N SER A 58 9.45 14.75 12.21
CA SER A 58 10.02 13.83 13.18
C SER A 58 10.10 12.41 12.61
N LYS A 59 10.90 11.58 13.28
CA LYS A 59 10.95 10.15 12.97
C LYS A 59 9.56 9.51 13.06
N LYS A 60 8.80 9.88 14.10
CA LYS A 60 7.44 9.35 14.29
C LYS A 60 6.54 9.67 13.10
N ARG A 61 6.55 10.93 12.65
CA ARG A 61 5.73 11.34 11.51
C ARG A 61 6.14 10.61 10.23
N THR A 62 7.44 10.46 10.04
CA THR A 62 7.96 9.75 8.86
C THR A 62 7.45 8.30 8.84
N ILE A 63 7.45 7.64 9.98
CA ILE A 63 6.94 6.26 10.08
C ILE A 63 5.44 6.23 9.74
N GLU A 64 4.67 7.17 10.30
CA GLU A 64 3.24 7.22 10.06
C GLU A 64 2.92 7.42 8.59
N GLU A 65 3.62 8.34 7.93
CA GLU A 65 3.38 8.61 6.52
C GLU A 65 3.86 7.46 5.63
N ALA A 66 4.93 6.78 6.02
CA ALA A 66 5.37 5.59 5.30
C ALA A 66 4.29 4.50 5.35
N CYS A 67 3.66 4.33 6.50
CA CYS A 67 2.56 3.36 6.65
C CYS A 67 1.37 3.72 5.76
N ASP A 68 1.01 5.01 5.74
CA ASP A 68 -0.09 5.48 4.90
C ASP A 68 0.22 5.25 3.42
N LEU A 69 1.46 5.51 3.01
CA LEU A 69 1.86 5.28 1.64
C LEU A 69 1.78 3.79 1.27
N ILE A 70 2.29 2.92 2.14
CA ILE A 70 2.26 1.47 1.89
C ILE A 70 0.81 1.00 1.73
N TYR A 71 -0.08 1.46 2.60
CA TYR A 71 -1.49 1.07 2.53
C TYR A 71 -2.10 1.46 1.19
N HIS A 72 -1.93 2.72 0.81
CA HIS A 72 -2.51 3.21 -0.45
C HIS A 72 -1.84 2.59 -1.67
N LEU A 73 -0.54 2.29 -1.57
CA LEU A 73 0.15 1.57 -2.64
C LEU A 73 -0.47 0.19 -2.84
N PHE A 74 -0.78 -0.51 -1.74
CA PHE A 74 -1.41 -1.83 -1.84
C PHE A 74 -2.81 -1.73 -2.46
N VAL A 75 -3.57 -0.70 -2.11
CA VAL A 75 -4.89 -0.47 -2.73
C VAL A 75 -4.73 -0.26 -4.24
N LEU A 76 -3.75 0.53 -4.63
CA LEU A 76 -3.46 0.77 -6.05
C LEU A 76 -3.11 -0.53 -6.78
N LEU A 77 -2.23 -1.34 -6.20
CA LEU A 77 -1.84 -2.60 -6.80
C LEU A 77 -3.05 -3.53 -6.94
N TYR A 78 -3.84 -3.64 -5.88
CA TYR A 78 -5.04 -4.49 -5.91
C TYR A 78 -6.01 -4.02 -6.99
N SER A 79 -6.21 -2.71 -7.12
CA SER A 79 -7.16 -2.16 -8.09
C SER A 79 -6.75 -2.46 -9.52
N LYS A 80 -5.45 -2.63 -9.77
CA LYS A 80 -4.93 -2.99 -11.08
C LYS A 80 -4.75 -4.51 -11.25
N LYS A 81 -5.25 -5.28 -10.28
CA LYS A 81 -5.16 -6.74 -10.26
C LYS A 81 -3.73 -7.25 -10.22
N ILE A 82 -2.86 -6.48 -9.59
CA ILE A 82 -1.49 -6.90 -9.32
C ILE A 82 -1.44 -7.50 -7.93
N LYS A 83 -0.80 -8.66 -7.82
CA LYS A 83 -0.66 -9.36 -6.54
C LYS A 83 0.66 -9.00 -5.90
N LEU A 84 0.71 -9.09 -4.57
CA LEU A 84 1.95 -8.86 -3.85
C LEU A 84 3.05 -9.81 -4.32
N GLU A 85 2.68 -11.02 -4.69
CA GLU A 85 3.61 -12.02 -5.23
C GLU A 85 4.32 -11.51 -6.49
N ASP A 86 3.62 -10.75 -7.33
CA ASP A 86 4.22 -10.18 -8.55
C ASP A 86 5.34 -9.21 -8.19
N ILE A 87 5.11 -8.39 -7.17
CA ILE A 87 6.12 -7.43 -6.69
C ILE A 87 7.31 -8.17 -6.11
N LYS A 88 7.05 -9.19 -5.32
CA LYS A 88 8.08 -10.01 -4.70
C LYS A 88 8.99 -10.66 -5.74
N LYS A 89 8.40 -11.20 -6.79
CA LYS A 89 9.16 -11.83 -7.87
C LYS A 89 10.09 -10.84 -8.56
N GLU A 90 9.58 -9.67 -8.85
CA GLU A 90 10.38 -8.65 -9.51
C GLU A 90 11.53 -8.16 -8.62
N LEU A 91 11.25 -7.98 -7.33
CA LEU A 91 12.28 -7.55 -6.40
C LEU A 91 13.39 -8.59 -6.25
N LYS A 92 13.02 -9.87 -6.18
CA LYS A 92 14.00 -10.94 -6.11
C LYS A 92 14.87 -10.99 -7.35
N LYS A 93 14.27 -10.82 -8.52
CA LYS A 93 14.98 -10.77 -9.78
C LYS A 93 16.03 -9.66 -9.78
N ARG A 94 15.64 -8.47 -9.34
CA ARG A 94 16.54 -7.31 -9.29
C ARG A 94 17.65 -7.49 -8.27
N GLN A 95 17.35 -8.13 -7.15
CA GLN A 95 18.32 -8.39 -6.12
C GLN A 95 19.48 -9.23 -6.67
N ASN A 96 19.18 -10.22 -7.50
CA ASN A 96 20.20 -11.10 -8.05
C ASN A 96 21.01 -10.46 -9.17
N VAL A 97 20.45 -9.46 -9.85
CA VAL A 97 21.08 -8.86 -11.04
C VAL A 97 21.79 -7.55 -10.71
N ARG A 98 21.23 -6.74 -9.82
CA ARG A 98 21.66 -5.36 -9.60
C ARG A 98 22.37 -5.12 -8.29
N ARG A 99 22.36 -6.07 -7.40
CA ARG A 99 22.93 -5.94 -6.07
C ARG A 99 23.78 -7.10 -5.68
#